data_e89c6f7d0d0238c9dd9508afd9ffe2c3
#
_entry.id   e89c6f7d0d0238c9dd9508afd9ffe2c3
#
_cell.length_a   1.000
_cell.length_b   1.000
_cell.length_c   1.000
_cell.angle_alpha   90.00
_cell.angle_beta   90.00
_cell.angle_gamma   90.00
#
_symmetry.space_group_name_H-M   'P 1'
#
loop_
_entity.id
_entity.type
_entity.pdbx_description
1 polymer ?
#
loop_
_entity_poly.entity_id
_entity_poly.type
_entity_poly.pdbx_seq_one_letter_code
_entity_poly.pdbx_strand_id
1 'polypeptide(L)'
;GIQTFPDRTDRVYLNPQDCSVINDEALNRIIAVGHQHHLNVVGWNPGPALSVSMGDMPDDGYKTFVCVETAYASETQKVTKEKPAHLAQSIRVAKR
;
A
#
# COMPACT_ATOMS: atom_id res chain seq x y z
N GLY A 1 3.32 11.84 -7.10
CA GLY A 1 3.18 12.78 -5.98
C GLY A 1 3.55 12.17 -4.64
N ILE A 2 3.51 12.97 -3.62
CA ILE A 2 3.82 12.55 -2.25
C ILE A 2 2.51 12.44 -1.48
N GLN A 3 2.33 11.29 -0.80
CA GLN A 3 1.19 11.03 0.07
C GLN A 3 1.67 10.98 1.51
N THR A 4 1.01 11.72 2.39
CA THR A 4 1.18 11.64 3.83
C THR A 4 -0.11 11.11 4.47
N PHE A 5 -0.03 10.65 5.71
CA PHE A 5 -1.14 9.98 6.39
C PHE A 5 -1.47 10.65 7.74
N PRO A 6 -1.89 11.94 7.74
CA PRO A 6 -2.24 12.61 8.99
C PRO A 6 -3.53 12.10 9.60
N ASP A 7 -4.38 11.45 8.80
CA ASP A 7 -5.67 10.93 9.20
C ASP A 7 -5.94 9.64 8.42
N ARG A 8 -7.11 9.03 8.62
CA ARG A 8 -7.50 7.84 7.88
C ARG A 8 -7.35 8.07 6.38
N THR A 9 -6.66 7.16 5.73
CA THR A 9 -6.43 7.18 4.29
C THR A 9 -6.79 5.81 3.71
N ASP A 10 -7.62 5.82 2.68
CA ASP A 10 -7.99 4.62 1.94
C ASP A 10 -8.14 5.06 0.48
N ARG A 11 -7.08 4.90 -0.30
CA ARG A 11 -7.03 5.41 -1.66
C ARG A 11 -6.66 4.32 -2.65
N VAL A 12 -7.40 4.30 -3.75
CA VAL A 12 -7.07 3.50 -4.93
C VAL A 12 -6.49 4.46 -5.97
N TYR A 13 -5.21 4.30 -6.28
CA TYR A 13 -4.54 5.11 -7.28
C TYR A 13 -4.77 4.50 -8.66
N LEU A 14 -5.33 5.32 -9.56
CA LEU A 14 -5.52 4.96 -10.96
C LEU A 14 -4.24 5.31 -11.73
N ASN A 15 -3.85 4.50 -12.69
CA ASN A 15 -2.64 4.72 -13.50
C ASN A 15 -1.37 4.93 -12.66
N PRO A 16 -1.11 4.09 -11.64
CA PRO A 16 0.09 4.23 -10.83
C PRO A 16 1.34 3.85 -11.61
N GLN A 17 2.49 4.30 -11.14
CA GLN A 17 3.77 3.81 -11.63
C GLN A 17 4.01 2.37 -11.14
N ASP A 18 5.04 1.73 -11.70
CA ASP A 18 5.38 0.34 -11.37
C ASP A 18 6.12 0.20 -10.03
N CYS A 19 6.46 1.30 -9.40
CA CYS A 19 7.17 1.31 -8.13
C CYS A 19 6.61 2.40 -7.21
N SER A 20 6.34 2.02 -5.97
CA SER A 20 6.01 2.95 -4.89
C SER A 20 7.19 3.02 -3.92
N VAL A 21 7.44 4.19 -3.36
CA VAL A 21 8.55 4.39 -2.43
C VAL A 21 8.01 4.88 -1.10
N ILE A 22 8.36 4.18 -0.03
CA ILE A 22 8.08 4.59 1.34
C ILE A 22 9.36 5.21 1.91
N ASN A 23 9.28 6.49 2.27
CA ASN A 23 10.37 7.19 2.91
C ASN A 23 10.18 7.11 4.44
N ASP A 24 10.91 6.21 5.07
CA ASP A 24 10.82 5.96 6.51
C ASP A 24 11.94 6.71 7.22
N GLU A 25 11.64 7.93 7.62
CA GLU A 25 12.61 8.80 8.29
C GLU A 25 12.98 8.27 9.69
N ALA A 26 12.02 7.72 10.41
CA ALA A 26 12.24 7.25 11.79
C ALA A 26 13.28 6.15 11.86
N LEU A 27 13.32 5.24 10.90
CA LEU A 27 14.30 4.15 10.84
C LEU A 27 15.39 4.40 9.78
N ASN A 28 15.44 5.60 9.23
CA ASN A 28 16.46 6.04 8.26
C ASN A 28 16.60 5.07 7.08
N ARG A 29 15.48 4.71 6.47
CA ARG A 29 15.44 3.75 5.35
C ARG A 29 14.45 4.16 4.28
N ILE A 30 14.63 3.58 3.11
CA ILE A 30 13.69 3.67 1.99
C ILE A 30 13.22 2.24 1.70
N ILE A 31 11.93 2.09 1.55
CA ILE A 31 11.31 0.82 1.12
C ILE A 31 10.74 1.03 -0.27
N ALA A 32 11.27 0.31 -1.25
CA ALA A 32 10.76 0.34 -2.62
C ALA A 32 9.86 -0.88 -2.85
N VAL A 33 8.63 -0.62 -3.26
CA VAL A 33 7.62 -1.65 -3.52
C VAL A 33 7.38 -1.70 -5.03
N GLY A 34 7.84 -2.75 -5.68
CA GLY A 34 7.63 -2.96 -7.11
C GLY A 34 6.31 -3.70 -7.35
N HIS A 35 5.60 -3.28 -8.39
CA HIS A 35 4.29 -3.81 -8.75
C HIS A 35 4.32 -4.38 -10.16
N GLN A 36 3.73 -5.55 -10.35
CA GLN A 36 3.60 -6.19 -11.67
C GLN A 36 2.19 -6.73 -11.88
N HIS A 37 1.72 -6.66 -13.10
CA HIS A 37 0.39 -7.12 -13.53
C HIS A 37 -0.75 -6.38 -12.82
N HIS A 38 -0.46 -5.21 -12.28
CA HIS A 38 -1.39 -4.39 -11.52
C HIS A 38 -2.12 -3.40 -12.43
N LEU A 39 -3.31 -3.02 -12.01
CA LEU A 39 -4.05 -1.90 -12.59
C LEU A 39 -4.00 -0.70 -11.65
N ASN A 40 -3.91 -0.98 -10.36
CA ASN A 40 -3.95 0.02 -9.30
C ASN A 40 -2.89 -0.23 -8.25
N VAL A 41 -2.65 0.79 -7.43
CA VAL A 41 -1.98 0.67 -6.15
C VAL A 41 -2.92 1.23 -5.10
N VAL A 42 -3.05 0.53 -3.98
CA VAL A 42 -3.87 0.97 -2.85
C VAL A 42 -2.97 1.43 -1.72
N GLY A 43 -3.22 2.62 -1.21
CA GLY A 43 -2.57 3.14 -0.02
C GLY A 43 -3.58 3.24 1.12
N TRP A 44 -3.25 2.69 2.29
CA TRP A 44 -4.17 2.64 3.41
C TRP A 44 -3.47 2.85 4.74
N ASN A 45 -4.12 3.60 5.61
CA ASN A 45 -3.74 3.75 7.01
C ASN A 45 -5.01 4.08 7.81
N PRO A 46 -5.23 3.47 8.97
CA PRO A 46 -6.44 3.69 9.75
C PRO A 46 -6.56 5.10 10.32
N GLY A 47 -5.44 5.79 10.53
CA GLY A 47 -5.45 7.05 11.26
C GLY A 47 -5.70 6.88 12.75
N PRO A 48 -5.68 7.99 13.53
CA PRO A 48 -5.77 7.90 14.97
C PRO A 48 -7.12 7.38 15.50
N ALA A 49 -8.22 7.84 14.93
CA ALA A 49 -9.53 7.47 15.45
C ALA A 49 -9.87 6.00 15.22
N LEU A 50 -9.60 5.50 14.01
CA LEU A 50 -9.91 4.10 13.68
C LEU A 50 -8.98 3.14 14.44
N SER A 51 -7.71 3.50 14.65
CA SER A 51 -6.76 2.68 15.42
C SER A 51 -7.30 2.37 16.83
N VAL A 52 -7.88 3.35 17.50
CA VAL A 52 -8.43 3.18 18.84
C VAL A 52 -9.58 2.17 18.84
N SER A 53 -10.39 2.15 17.79
CA SER A 53 -11.53 1.24 17.70
C SER A 53 -11.18 -0.17 17.21
N MET A 54 -9.97 -0.40 16.72
CA MET A 54 -9.52 -1.71 16.23
C MET A 54 -8.98 -2.54 17.39
N GLY A 55 -9.64 -3.69 17.65
CA GLY A 55 -9.28 -4.53 18.79
C GLY A 55 -7.94 -5.25 18.71
N ASP A 56 -7.37 -5.35 17.51
CA ASP A 56 -6.10 -6.03 17.23
C ASP A 56 -4.94 -5.06 16.98
N MET A 57 -5.11 -3.78 17.32
CA MET A 57 -4.11 -2.75 17.05
C MET A 57 -3.94 -1.86 18.28
N PRO A 58 -2.68 -1.50 18.65
CA PRO A 58 -2.46 -0.46 19.65
C PRO A 58 -3.07 0.87 19.22
N ASP A 59 -3.49 1.70 20.18
CA ASP A 59 -4.18 2.98 19.89
C ASP A 59 -3.32 3.91 19.01
N ASP A 60 -2.01 3.84 19.11
CA ASP A 60 -1.05 4.60 18.30
C ASP A 60 -0.45 3.80 17.14
N GLY A 61 -1.00 2.64 16.83
CA GLY A 61 -0.48 1.76 15.78
C GLY A 61 -0.40 2.42 14.41
N TYR A 62 -1.29 3.36 14.12
CA TYR A 62 -1.30 4.07 12.85
C TYR A 62 0.01 4.82 12.54
N LYS A 63 0.85 5.09 13.55
CA LYS A 63 2.11 5.83 13.40
C LYS A 63 3.25 4.96 12.87
N THR A 64 3.12 3.65 12.91
CA THR A 64 4.23 2.73 12.69
C THR A 64 4.07 1.82 11.49
N PHE A 65 3.03 2.02 10.67
CA PHE A 65 2.87 1.23 9.46
C PHE A 65 2.11 1.99 8.37
N VAL A 66 2.19 1.46 7.17
CA VAL A 66 1.38 1.86 6.03
C VAL A 66 1.15 0.63 5.15
N CYS A 67 -0.04 0.52 4.58
CA CYS A 67 -0.33 -0.49 3.57
C CYS A 67 -0.10 0.09 2.19
N VAL A 68 0.72 -0.58 1.41
CA VAL A 68 0.94 -0.29 -0.01
C VAL A 68 0.67 -1.58 -0.76
N GLU A 69 -0.43 -1.61 -1.48
CA GLU A 69 -0.96 -2.84 -2.05
C GLU A 69 -0.90 -2.82 -3.57
N THR A 70 -0.37 -3.88 -4.15
CA THR A 70 -0.45 -4.14 -5.58
C THR A 70 -1.83 -4.69 -5.88
N ALA A 71 -2.60 -4.02 -6.72
CA ALA A 71 -4.03 -4.30 -6.82
C ALA A 71 -4.57 -4.29 -8.25
N TYR A 72 -5.73 -4.88 -8.41
CA TYR A 72 -6.55 -4.81 -9.61
C TYR A 72 -8.00 -4.54 -9.14
N ALA A 73 -8.31 -3.28 -8.85
CA ALA A 73 -9.48 -2.90 -8.06
C ALA A 73 -10.48 -2.02 -8.81
N SER A 74 -10.05 -1.22 -9.78
CA SER A 74 -10.93 -0.26 -10.46
C SER A 74 -11.74 -0.88 -11.61
N GLU A 75 -11.39 -2.09 -12.03
CA GLU A 75 -12.10 -2.83 -13.07
C GLU A 75 -12.22 -4.30 -12.66
N THR A 76 -13.17 -5.00 -13.26
CA THR A 76 -13.25 -6.46 -13.11
C THR A 76 -12.32 -7.16 -14.08
N GLN A 77 -11.75 -8.27 -13.66
CA GLN A 77 -10.93 -9.12 -14.50
C GLN A 77 -11.56 -10.50 -14.58
N LYS A 78 -11.85 -10.95 -15.80
CA LYS A 78 -12.39 -12.30 -15.99
C LYS A 78 -11.26 -13.32 -15.87
N VAL A 79 -11.39 -14.21 -14.92
CA VAL A 79 -10.40 -15.25 -14.64
C VAL A 79 -11.01 -16.60 -15.01
N THR A 80 -10.29 -17.37 -15.82
CA THR A 80 -10.69 -18.71 -16.21
C THR A 80 -9.53 -19.68 -15.97
N LYS A 81 -9.80 -20.98 -16.09
CA LYS A 81 -8.77 -22.00 -15.96
C LYS A 81 -7.64 -21.79 -16.99
N GLU A 82 -7.97 -21.35 -18.20
CA GLU A 82 -7.02 -21.10 -19.29
C GLU A 82 -6.38 -19.71 -19.22
N LYS A 83 -7.00 -18.79 -18.48
CA LYS A 83 -6.55 -17.41 -18.30
C LYS A 83 -6.51 -17.04 -16.82
N PRO A 84 -5.52 -17.53 -16.06
CA PRO A 84 -5.39 -17.14 -14.67
C PRO A 84 -4.97 -15.68 -14.53
N ALA A 85 -5.37 -15.04 -13.44
CA ALA A 85 -4.89 -13.71 -13.08
C ALA A 85 -3.56 -13.81 -12.33
N HIS A 86 -2.71 -12.82 -12.52
CA HIS A 86 -1.43 -12.71 -11.84
C HIS A 86 -1.29 -11.33 -11.23
N LEU A 87 -0.81 -11.28 -10.01
CA LEU A 87 -0.30 -10.07 -9.37
C LEU A 87 1.03 -10.43 -8.75
N ALA A 88 2.00 -9.51 -8.84
CA ALA A 88 3.29 -9.72 -8.21
C ALA A 88 3.75 -8.44 -7.53
N GLN A 89 4.42 -8.60 -6.41
CA GLN A 89 4.99 -7.51 -5.64
C GLN A 89 6.41 -7.88 -5.23
N SER A 90 7.32 -6.92 -5.33
CA SER A 90 8.67 -7.04 -4.81
C SER A 90 8.91 -5.93 -3.78
N ILE A 91 9.65 -6.25 -2.74
CA ILE A 91 9.97 -5.29 -1.69
C ILE A 91 11.48 -5.25 -1.52
N ARG A 92 12.04 -4.04 -1.57
CA ARG A 92 13.47 -3.81 -1.40
C ARG A 92 13.68 -2.71 -0.36
N VAL A 93 14.55 -2.96 0.59
CA VAL A 93 14.87 -2.00 1.65
C VAL A 93 16.29 -1.51 1.45
N ALA A 94 16.47 -0.20 1.53
CA ALA A 94 17.78 0.43 1.45
C ALA A 94 17.92 1.49 2.54
N LYS A 95 19.15 1.72 2.98
CA LYS A 95 19.46 2.80 3.92
C LYS A 95 19.33 4.14 3.19
N ARG A 96 18.74 5.11 3.89
CA ARG A 96 18.63 6.47 3.39
C ARG A 96 20.00 7.13 3.28
#